data_b92665e02ad1f24876b0e98d6dacec58
#
_entry.id   b92665e02ad1f24876b0e98d6dacec58
#
_cell.length_a   1.000
_cell.length_b   1.000
_cell.length_c   1.000
_cell.angle_alpha   90.00
_cell.angle_beta   90.00
_cell.angle_gamma   90.00
#
_symmetry.space_group_name_H-M   'P 1'
#
loop_
_entity.id
_entity.type
_entity.pdbx_description
1 polymer ?
#
loop_
_entity_poly.entity_id
_entity_poly.type
_entity_poly.pdbx_seq_one_letter_code
_entity_poly.pdbx_strand_id
1 'polypeptide(L)'
;VSTQERSDELLELLGQERVRQILAATSQESRSAKELSTECDVALSTIYRRVEAMIENDLLVERTRIEGDGSQHSVYEANIDHLDVDIDDGTIDVSVHVRENAAQRFSRIWSDIRES
;
A
#
# COMPACT_ATOMS: atom_id res chain seq x y z
N VAL A 1 5.31 -19.43 0.35
CA VAL A 1 6.37 -18.45 0.08
C VAL A 1 7.18 -18.23 1.35
N SER A 2 8.50 -18.34 1.26
CA SER A 2 9.37 -18.12 2.42
C SER A 2 9.45 -16.64 2.77
N THR A 3 9.85 -16.36 4.01
CA THR A 3 10.07 -14.98 4.48
C THR A 3 11.09 -14.25 3.60
N GLN A 4 12.15 -14.96 3.20
CA GLN A 4 13.19 -14.38 2.36
C GLN A 4 12.66 -14.05 0.96
N GLU A 5 11.85 -14.92 0.37
CA GLU A 5 11.23 -14.68 -0.94
C GLU A 5 10.29 -13.46 -0.88
N ARG A 6 9.55 -13.33 0.21
CA ARG A 6 8.65 -12.18 0.39
C ARG A 6 9.45 -10.89 0.54
N SER A 7 10.52 -10.91 1.30
CA SER A 7 11.38 -9.74 1.47
C SER A 7 12.01 -9.32 0.15
N ASP A 8 12.49 -10.27 -0.63
CA ASP A 8 13.09 -10.02 -1.93
C ASP A 8 12.07 -9.39 -2.88
N GLU A 9 10.85 -9.90 -2.91
CA GLU A 9 9.78 -9.38 -3.75
C GLU A 9 9.41 -7.95 -3.36
N LEU A 10 9.31 -7.66 -2.06
CA LEU A 10 9.02 -6.32 -1.56
C LEU A 10 10.12 -5.33 -1.96
N LEU A 11 11.38 -5.72 -1.80
CA LEU A 11 12.51 -4.86 -2.20
C LEU A 11 12.51 -4.60 -3.69
N GLU A 12 12.19 -5.63 -4.49
CA GLU A 12 12.11 -5.49 -5.94
C GLU A 12 11.00 -4.52 -6.35
N LEU A 13 9.84 -4.63 -5.73
CA LEU A 13 8.72 -3.70 -5.99
C LEU A 13 9.10 -2.27 -5.62
N LEU A 14 9.67 -2.07 -4.44
CA LEU A 14 10.04 -0.73 -3.98
C LEU A 14 11.19 -0.14 -4.79
N GLY A 15 11.97 -0.98 -5.45
CA GLY A 15 13.02 -0.54 -6.38
C GLY A 15 12.48 0.05 -7.67
N GLN A 16 11.20 -0.13 -7.97
CA GLN A 16 10.57 0.38 -9.18
C GLN A 16 10.00 1.78 -8.92
N GLU A 17 10.41 2.74 -9.72
CA GLU A 17 9.93 4.13 -9.57
C GLU A 17 8.41 4.19 -9.65
N ARG A 18 7.82 3.42 -10.56
CA ARG A 18 6.37 3.45 -10.77
C ARG A 18 5.61 2.99 -9.53
N VAL A 19 6.11 1.95 -8.86
CA VAL A 19 5.52 1.45 -7.62
C VAL A 19 5.59 2.53 -6.54
N ARG A 20 6.74 3.19 -6.41
CA ARG A 20 6.89 4.26 -5.42
C ARG A 20 5.96 5.44 -5.70
N GLN A 21 5.75 5.80 -6.98
CA GLN A 21 4.82 6.86 -7.37
C GLN A 21 3.38 6.50 -6.99
N ILE A 22 2.95 5.28 -7.29
CA ILE A 22 1.61 4.81 -6.96
C ILE A 22 1.41 4.81 -5.44
N LEU A 23 2.39 4.29 -4.70
CA LEU A 23 2.30 4.22 -3.25
C LEU A 23 2.21 5.61 -2.63
N ALA A 24 3.02 6.55 -3.09
CA ALA A 24 3.00 7.92 -2.60
C ALA A 24 1.65 8.60 -2.88
N ALA A 25 1.13 8.47 -4.10
CA ALA A 25 -0.15 9.07 -4.48
C ALA A 25 -1.31 8.50 -3.65
N THR A 26 -1.34 7.18 -3.47
CA THR A 26 -2.42 6.51 -2.73
C THR A 26 -2.29 6.68 -1.22
N SER A 27 -1.13 7.14 -0.74
CA SER A 27 -0.97 7.46 0.69
C SER A 27 -1.64 8.77 1.06
N GLN A 28 -1.84 9.68 0.10
CA GLN A 28 -2.51 10.96 0.32
C GLN A 28 -4.02 10.81 0.31
N GLU A 29 -4.55 10.14 -0.70
CA GLU A 29 -5.97 9.79 -0.79
C GLU A 29 -6.14 8.63 -1.76
N SER A 30 -7.28 7.98 -1.72
CA SER A 30 -7.56 6.86 -2.63
C SER A 30 -7.61 7.36 -4.08
N ARG A 31 -7.16 6.52 -5.00
CA ARG A 31 -7.06 6.81 -6.43
C ARG A 31 -7.60 5.65 -7.24
N SER A 32 -8.37 5.95 -8.29
CA SER A 32 -8.74 4.94 -9.28
C SER A 32 -7.55 4.65 -10.19
N ALA A 33 -7.61 3.53 -10.92
CA ALA A 33 -6.57 3.20 -11.88
C ALA A 33 -6.44 4.28 -12.96
N LYS A 34 -7.55 4.85 -13.38
CA LYS A 34 -7.57 5.92 -14.38
C LYS A 34 -6.88 7.17 -13.85
N GLU A 35 -7.16 7.55 -12.59
CA GLU A 35 -6.49 8.68 -11.95
C GLU A 35 -4.99 8.45 -11.84
N LEU A 36 -4.57 7.23 -11.46
CA LEU A 36 -3.16 6.88 -11.39
C LEU A 36 -2.48 6.90 -12.75
N SER A 37 -3.18 6.44 -13.80
CA SER A 37 -2.67 6.48 -15.16
C SER A 37 -2.38 7.91 -15.59
N THR A 38 -3.26 8.83 -15.26
CA THR A 38 -3.09 10.25 -15.57
C THR A 38 -1.95 10.86 -14.75
N GLU A 39 -1.94 10.66 -13.45
CA GLU A 39 -0.93 11.24 -12.55
C GLU A 39 0.48 10.73 -12.84
N CYS A 40 0.61 9.44 -13.14
CA CYS A 40 1.91 8.83 -13.42
C CYS A 40 2.33 8.90 -14.89
N ASP A 41 1.43 9.35 -15.74
CA ASP A 41 1.66 9.44 -17.20
C ASP A 41 2.09 8.11 -17.80
N VAL A 42 1.32 7.05 -17.51
CA VAL A 42 1.56 5.71 -18.04
C VAL A 42 0.26 5.07 -18.48
N ALA A 43 0.37 4.03 -19.31
CA ALA A 43 -0.77 3.29 -19.80
C ALA A 43 -1.56 2.66 -18.65
N LEU A 44 -2.88 2.60 -18.81
CA LEU A 44 -3.78 2.00 -17.83
C LEU A 44 -3.42 0.54 -17.53
N SER A 45 -3.02 -0.22 -18.56
CA SER A 45 -2.60 -1.61 -18.40
C SER A 45 -1.38 -1.75 -17.48
N THR A 46 -0.47 -0.80 -17.55
CA THR A 46 0.71 -0.76 -16.68
C THR A 46 0.30 -0.54 -15.24
N ILE A 47 -0.65 0.39 -15.02
CA ILE A 47 -1.18 0.65 -13.68
C ILE A 47 -1.81 -0.62 -13.09
N TYR A 48 -2.69 -1.28 -13.83
CA TYR A 48 -3.36 -2.49 -13.33
C TYR A 48 -2.36 -3.58 -12.94
N ARG A 49 -1.33 -3.76 -13.75
CA ARG A 49 -0.31 -4.77 -13.47
C ARG A 49 0.48 -4.46 -12.20
N ARG A 50 0.87 -3.20 -12.02
CA ARG A 50 1.60 -2.79 -10.83
C ARG A 50 0.73 -2.85 -9.57
N VAL A 51 -0.51 -2.40 -9.68
CA VAL A 51 -1.46 -2.40 -8.57
C VAL A 51 -1.73 -3.83 -8.10
N GLU A 52 -1.91 -4.76 -9.03
CA GLU A 52 -2.14 -6.17 -8.69
C GLU A 52 -0.97 -6.75 -7.87
N ALA A 53 0.25 -6.51 -8.32
CA ALA A 53 1.44 -6.96 -7.59
C ALA A 53 1.55 -6.30 -6.21
N MET A 54 1.18 -5.02 -6.11
CA MET A 54 1.22 -4.30 -4.85
C MET A 54 0.17 -4.81 -3.86
N ILE A 55 -1.03 -5.16 -4.34
CA ILE A 55 -2.07 -5.74 -3.50
C ILE A 55 -1.64 -7.11 -2.98
N GLU A 56 -1.05 -7.94 -3.84
CA GLU A 56 -0.56 -9.26 -3.45
C GLU A 56 0.50 -9.19 -2.34
N ASN A 57 1.20 -8.08 -2.26
CA ASN A 57 2.26 -7.87 -1.26
C ASN A 57 1.82 -6.94 -0.12
N ASP A 58 0.52 -6.74 0.03
CA ASP A 58 -0.08 -5.95 1.13
C ASP A 58 0.33 -4.47 1.14
N LEU A 59 0.82 -3.94 0.02
CA LEU A 59 1.18 -2.53 -0.08
C LEU A 59 -0.04 -1.65 -0.34
N LEU A 60 -1.05 -2.20 -1.01
CA LEU A 60 -2.29 -1.49 -1.35
C LEU A 60 -3.51 -2.33 -0.96
N VAL A 61 -4.61 -1.66 -0.71
CA VAL A 61 -5.93 -2.29 -0.59
C VAL A 61 -6.86 -1.66 -1.63
N GLU A 62 -7.82 -2.45 -2.10
CA GLU A 62 -8.84 -2.00 -3.03
C GLU A 62 -10.11 -1.64 -2.25
N ARG A 63 -10.70 -0.50 -2.59
CA ARG A 63 -11.96 -0.03 -2.03
C ARG A 63 -12.92 0.29 -3.17
N THR A 64 -14.17 0.52 -2.82
CA THR A 64 -15.18 0.98 -3.79
C THR A 64 -15.54 2.41 -3.47
N ARG A 65 -15.47 3.27 -4.49
CA ARG A 65 -15.95 4.66 -4.40
C ARG A 65 -17.32 4.73 -5.07
N ILE A 66 -18.30 5.31 -4.38
CA ILE A 66 -19.64 5.51 -4.91
C ILE A 66 -19.77 6.99 -5.30
N GLU A 67 -20.04 7.25 -6.58
CA GLU A 67 -20.22 8.61 -7.07
C GLU A 67 -21.67 9.09 -6.85
N GLY A 68 -21.88 10.41 -7.00
CA GLY A 68 -23.20 11.02 -6.79
C GLY A 68 -24.29 10.52 -7.71
N ASP A 69 -23.94 9.98 -8.89
CA ASP A 69 -24.86 9.39 -9.85
C ASP A 69 -25.16 7.92 -9.58
N GLY A 70 -24.59 7.35 -8.50
CA GLY A 70 -24.77 5.95 -8.12
C GLY A 70 -23.78 5.00 -8.76
N SER A 71 -22.90 5.47 -9.65
CA SER A 71 -21.87 4.61 -10.24
C SER A 71 -20.82 4.24 -9.22
N GLN A 72 -20.19 3.07 -9.39
CA GLN A 72 -19.19 2.54 -8.48
C GLN A 72 -17.87 2.36 -9.20
N HIS A 73 -16.79 2.76 -8.55
CA HIS A 73 -15.44 2.65 -9.09
C HIS A 73 -14.52 2.01 -8.08
N SER A 74 -13.63 1.12 -8.55
CA SER A 74 -12.55 0.61 -7.72
C SER A 74 -11.51 1.70 -7.53
N VAL A 75 -11.12 1.90 -6.28
CA VAL A 75 -10.04 2.82 -5.93
C VAL A 75 -9.05 2.08 -5.04
N TYR A 76 -7.84 2.59 -4.97
CA TYR A 76 -6.75 1.97 -4.25
C TYR A 76 -6.21 2.93 -3.20
N GLU A 77 -5.89 2.38 -2.04
CA GLU A 77 -5.32 3.14 -0.93
C GLU A 77 -4.04 2.46 -0.46
N ALA A 78 -3.07 3.26 -0.01
CA ALA A 78 -1.90 2.70 0.63
C ALA A 78 -2.33 1.94 1.89
N ASN A 79 -1.89 0.69 2.01
CA ASN A 79 -2.22 -0.17 3.14
C ASN A 79 -1.15 -0.12 4.23
N ILE A 80 -0.03 0.52 3.96
CA ILE A 80 1.09 0.58 4.89
C ILE A 80 1.46 2.02 5.19
N ASP A 81 2.02 2.27 6.37
CA ASP A 81 2.55 3.58 6.72
C ASP A 81 4.09 3.55 6.81
N HIS A 82 4.69 2.40 7.03
CA HIS A 82 6.14 2.28 6.95
C HIS A 82 6.59 0.83 6.77
N LEU A 83 7.86 0.69 6.43
CA LEU A 83 8.52 -0.59 6.24
C LEU A 83 9.78 -0.60 7.09
N ASP A 84 10.06 -1.74 7.72
CA ASP A 84 11.32 -1.95 8.41
C ASP A 84 12.20 -2.86 7.57
N VAL A 85 13.47 -2.50 7.45
CA VAL A 85 14.47 -3.34 6.80
C VAL A 85 15.51 -3.70 7.84
N ASP A 86 15.61 -4.99 8.16
CA ASP A 86 16.57 -5.49 9.14
C ASP A 86 17.66 -6.28 8.42
N ILE A 87 18.91 -5.97 8.75
CA ILE A 87 20.06 -6.65 8.18
C ILE A 87 20.76 -7.35 9.34
N ASP A 88 20.68 -8.68 9.40
CA ASP A 88 21.17 -9.45 10.52
C ASP A 88 21.46 -10.89 10.09
N ASP A 89 22.50 -11.46 10.65
CA ASP A 89 22.88 -12.88 10.45
C ASP A 89 22.89 -13.33 8.99
N GLY A 90 23.36 -12.47 8.09
CA GLY A 90 23.49 -12.80 6.68
C GLY A 90 22.19 -12.70 5.89
N THR A 91 21.14 -12.13 6.47
CA THR A 91 19.84 -11.95 5.79
C THR A 91 19.43 -10.49 5.78
N ILE A 92 18.57 -10.13 4.83
CA ILE A 92 17.91 -8.84 4.77
C ILE A 92 16.42 -9.14 4.78
N ASP A 93 15.74 -8.74 5.86
CA ASP A 93 14.32 -8.99 6.05
C ASP A 93 13.54 -7.69 6.00
N VAL A 94 12.44 -7.69 5.25
CA VAL A 94 11.55 -6.53 5.13
C VAL A 94 10.23 -6.85 5.82
N SER A 95 9.82 -6.00 6.74
CA SER A 95 8.56 -6.12 7.45
C SER A 95 7.63 -4.98 7.07
N VAL A 96 6.38 -5.30 6.82
CA VAL A 96 5.34 -4.35 6.42
C VAL A 96 4.52 -3.98 7.66
N HIS A 97 4.38 -2.68 7.90
CA HIS A 97 3.51 -2.17 8.96
C HIS A 97 2.24 -1.62 8.35
N VAL A 98 1.15 -2.36 8.55
CA VAL A 98 -0.15 -2.04 7.97
C VAL A 98 -0.70 -0.75 8.60
N ARG A 99 -1.24 0.12 7.75
CA ARG A 99 -1.82 1.39 8.16
C ARG A 99 -3.06 1.15 8.99
N GLU A 100 -3.14 1.79 10.15
CA GLU A 100 -4.30 1.74 11.01
C GLU A 100 -5.38 2.71 10.52
N ASN A 101 -6.63 2.28 10.59
CA ASN A 101 -7.74 3.20 10.36
C ASN A 101 -7.94 4.07 11.63
N ALA A 102 -8.78 5.09 11.52
CA ALA A 102 -9.00 6.03 12.63
C ALA A 102 -9.51 5.33 13.89
N ALA A 103 -10.39 4.34 13.74
CA ALA A 103 -10.96 3.62 14.89
C ALA A 103 -9.90 2.78 15.59
N GLN A 104 -9.05 2.10 14.84
CA GLN A 104 -7.96 1.30 15.40
C GLN A 104 -6.95 2.17 16.13
N ARG A 105 -6.61 3.32 15.53
CA ARG A 105 -5.68 4.28 16.11
C ARG A 105 -6.23 4.84 17.43
N PHE A 106 -7.49 5.18 17.45
CA PHE A 106 -8.15 5.69 18.65
C PHE A 106 -8.14 4.63 19.77
N SER A 107 -8.48 3.38 19.43
CA SER A 107 -8.50 2.29 20.42
C SER A 107 -7.12 2.05 21.02
N ARG A 108 -6.06 2.13 20.19
CA ARG A 108 -4.69 1.97 20.68
C ARG A 108 -4.30 3.08 21.63
N ILE A 109 -4.60 4.32 21.28
CA ILE A 109 -4.30 5.49 22.13
C ILE A 109 -5.04 5.36 23.45
N TRP A 110 -6.31 4.98 23.41
CA TRP A 110 -7.13 4.80 24.59
C TRP A 110 -6.57 3.72 25.52
N SER A 111 -6.14 2.59 24.96
CA SER A 111 -5.54 1.50 25.73
C SER A 111 -4.24 1.94 26.40
N ASP A 112 -3.40 2.70 25.71
CA ASP A 112 -2.15 3.23 26.25
C ASP A 112 -2.41 4.16 27.44
N ILE A 113 -3.42 5.01 27.33
CA ILE A 113 -3.80 5.91 28.42
C ILE A 113 -4.29 5.13 29.65
N ARG A 114 -5.04 4.06 29.43
CA ARG A 114 -5.56 3.24 30.52
C ARG A 114 -4.49 2.43 31.24
N GLU A 115 -3.44 2.06 30.53
CA GLU A 115 -2.35 1.25 31.08
C GLU A 115 -1.28 2.09 31.78
N SER A 116 -1.28 3.37 31.54
CA SER A 116 -0.32 4.30 32.20
C SER A 116 -0.90 4.92 33.49
#